data_0f401b1c2651cad7d7a2b95279a3eb21
#
_entry.id   0f401b1c2651cad7d7a2b95279a3eb21
#
_cell.length_a   1.000
_cell.length_b   1.000
_cell.length_c   1.000
_cell.angle_alpha   90.00
_cell.angle_beta   90.00
_cell.angle_gamma   90.00
#
_symmetry.space_group_name_H-M   'P 1'
#
loop_
_entity.id
_entity.type
_entity.pdbx_description
1 polymer ?
#
loop_
_entity_poly.entity_id
_entity_poly.type
_entity_poly.pdbx_seq_one_letter_code
_entity_poly.pdbx_strand_id
1 'polypeptide(L)'
;MQIQCKYRGIKGILKTYDYAVRLAHMITEKAKHRAKVLTFWKTYGLKATKDAFNTKRSTLYEWQRRLRNGNGKLETLNPGKRTPQTKRKRIWKFEIIQMIKELRTQHPNLGKDKIYDELEPWCRERGWECPSESTIGRIIKDAGGLRIYPQKVSHFGKVKKLKRVKKLRKPKDFIPQYPGHLVALDTIVRIVMGRRIYIITFVDIYSRVAFAYATTSHASKAAADFFILIQKAFPYKIKYLITDNGSEFMKHFSEELKRQHVIHWHTYPRCPKMNAHCERFNRTIQEEFVDFHAHQLLNTDIFNAELANYLIWYNTKRSHHSLNRVSPFQFLTNYHRQSSLGWTYTLS
;
A
#
# COMPACT_ATOMS: atom_id res chain seq x y z
N MET A 1 -15.90 28.91 16.82
CA MET A 1 -14.53 28.92 16.22
C MET A 1 -14.67 28.81 14.71
N GLN A 2 -14.55 29.93 13.97
CA GLN A 2 -14.66 29.93 12.52
C GLN A 2 -13.36 29.32 11.94
N ILE A 3 -13.47 28.16 11.32
CA ILE A 3 -12.38 27.56 10.56
C ILE A 3 -12.31 28.32 9.23
N GLN A 4 -11.42 29.31 9.13
CA GLN A 4 -11.13 29.93 7.85
C GLN A 4 -10.52 28.88 6.92
N CYS A 5 -11.21 28.58 5.82
CA CYS A 5 -10.76 27.66 4.79
C CYS A 5 -9.55 28.25 4.07
N LYS A 6 -8.32 27.91 4.50
CA LYS A 6 -7.05 28.40 3.91
C LYS A 6 -6.76 27.85 2.52
N TYR A 7 -7.57 26.92 2.02
CA TYR A 7 -7.30 26.22 0.75
C TYR A 7 -8.53 26.27 -0.15
N ARG A 8 -8.35 26.73 -1.39
CA ARG A 8 -9.42 26.73 -2.40
C ARG A 8 -9.47 25.39 -3.16
N GLY A 9 -10.70 24.96 -3.55
CA GLY A 9 -10.96 23.75 -4.33
C GLY A 9 -10.94 22.42 -3.54
N ILE A 10 -11.12 21.31 -4.25
CA ILE A 10 -11.24 19.94 -3.68
C ILE A 10 -10.04 19.58 -2.78
N LYS A 11 -8.83 19.97 -3.15
CA LYS A 11 -7.63 19.75 -2.32
C LYS A 11 -7.69 20.51 -0.99
N GLY A 12 -8.33 21.68 -0.97
CA GLY A 12 -8.55 22.46 0.24
C GLY A 12 -9.55 21.80 1.18
N ILE A 13 -10.65 21.27 0.64
CA ILE A 13 -11.68 20.55 1.40
C ILE A 13 -11.08 19.29 2.05
N LEU A 14 -10.31 18.50 1.31
CA LEU A 14 -9.64 17.32 1.84
C LEU A 14 -8.65 17.65 2.97
N LYS A 15 -7.85 18.71 2.82
CA LYS A 15 -6.93 19.13 3.88
C LYS A 15 -7.66 19.69 5.10
N THR A 16 -8.78 20.40 4.90
CA THR A 16 -9.61 20.90 6.00
C THR A 16 -10.29 19.74 6.73
N TYR A 17 -10.76 18.72 5.99
CA TYR A 17 -11.31 17.49 6.56
C TYR A 17 -10.25 16.71 7.34
N ASP A 18 -9.06 16.48 6.78
CA ASP A 18 -7.94 15.85 7.49
C ASP A 18 -7.55 16.62 8.77
N TYR A 19 -7.58 17.93 8.72
CA TYR A 19 -7.32 18.77 9.89
C TYR A 19 -8.44 18.65 10.94
N ALA A 20 -9.70 18.67 10.51
CA ALA A 20 -10.86 18.49 11.39
C ALA A 20 -10.87 17.08 12.04
N VAL A 21 -10.55 16.02 11.26
CA VAL A 21 -10.41 14.66 11.78
C VAL A 21 -9.26 14.55 12.77
N ARG A 22 -8.13 15.20 12.52
CA ARG A 22 -7.02 15.27 13.49
C ARG A 22 -7.42 16.00 14.77
N LEU A 23 -8.20 17.08 14.68
CA LEU A 23 -8.74 17.79 15.84
C LEU A 23 -9.74 16.92 16.62
N ALA A 24 -10.61 16.18 15.96
CA ALA A 24 -11.55 15.25 16.60
C ALA A 24 -10.85 14.12 17.36
N HIS A 25 -9.66 13.68 16.90
CA HIS A 25 -8.84 12.67 17.56
C HIS A 25 -7.80 13.22 18.55
N MET A 26 -7.79 14.53 18.84
CA MET A 26 -6.84 15.10 19.80
C MET A 26 -7.06 14.64 21.24
N ILE A 27 -8.26 14.17 21.59
CA ILE A 27 -8.56 13.66 22.93
C ILE A 27 -8.44 12.14 22.93
N THR A 28 -7.40 11.63 23.59
CA THR A 28 -7.17 10.20 23.70
C THR A 28 -8.17 9.54 24.66
N GLU A 29 -8.44 8.23 24.49
CA GLU A 29 -9.28 7.47 25.44
C GLU A 29 -8.74 7.56 26.89
N LYS A 30 -7.42 7.63 27.06
CA LYS A 30 -6.79 7.86 28.36
C LYS A 30 -7.14 9.24 28.94
N ALA A 31 -7.26 10.26 28.12
CA ALA A 31 -7.67 11.59 28.58
C ALA A 31 -9.15 11.60 28.97
N LYS A 32 -10.02 10.94 28.22
CA LYS A 32 -11.44 10.77 28.58
C LYS A 32 -11.59 10.01 29.90
N HIS A 33 -10.84 8.93 30.08
CA HIS A 33 -10.83 8.19 31.36
C HIS A 33 -10.38 9.07 32.53
N ARG A 34 -9.28 9.84 32.37
CA ARG A 34 -8.80 10.76 33.40
C ARG A 34 -9.84 11.84 33.76
N ALA A 35 -10.53 12.37 32.75
CA ALA A 35 -11.62 13.32 32.97
C ALA A 35 -12.77 12.69 33.77
N LYS A 36 -13.18 11.45 33.42
CA LYS A 36 -14.19 10.70 34.18
C LYS A 36 -13.78 10.49 35.64
N VAL A 37 -12.54 10.12 35.91
CA VAL A 37 -12.01 9.96 37.27
C VAL A 37 -12.02 11.28 38.02
N LEU A 38 -11.66 12.40 37.39
CA LEU A 38 -11.70 13.73 38.02
C LEU A 38 -13.15 14.19 38.34
N THR A 39 -14.11 13.90 37.48
CA THR A 39 -15.53 14.18 37.71
C THR A 39 -16.05 13.34 38.87
N PHE A 40 -15.72 12.05 38.91
CA PHE A 40 -16.07 11.16 40.00
C PHE A 40 -15.47 11.65 41.36
N TRP A 41 -14.20 12.06 41.33
CA TRP A 41 -13.55 12.64 42.51
C TRP A 41 -14.26 13.90 43.02
N LYS A 42 -14.69 14.77 42.13
CA LYS A 42 -15.43 15.99 42.51
C LYS A 42 -16.78 15.66 43.20
N THR A 43 -17.43 14.55 42.78
CA THR A 43 -18.76 14.16 43.29
C THR A 43 -18.67 13.33 44.60
N TYR A 44 -17.74 12.33 44.65
CA TYR A 44 -17.72 11.31 45.71
C TYR A 44 -16.52 11.41 46.68
N GLY A 45 -15.64 12.36 46.45
CA GLY A 45 -14.47 12.60 47.30
C GLY A 45 -13.30 11.66 47.06
N LEU A 46 -12.20 11.92 47.80
CA LEU A 46 -10.89 11.29 47.55
C LEU A 46 -10.90 9.79 47.88
N LYS A 47 -11.51 9.38 49.01
CA LYS A 47 -11.48 7.99 49.48
C LYS A 47 -12.18 7.08 48.46
N ALA A 48 -13.41 7.41 48.08
CA ALA A 48 -14.20 6.66 47.12
C ALA A 48 -13.49 6.56 45.73
N THR A 49 -12.81 7.64 45.31
CA THR A 49 -12.09 7.64 44.02
C THR A 49 -10.83 6.74 44.07
N LYS A 50 -10.12 6.71 45.19
CA LYS A 50 -8.99 5.79 45.36
C LYS A 50 -9.44 4.34 45.31
N ASP A 51 -10.51 4.02 45.95
CA ASP A 51 -11.06 2.65 46.02
C ASP A 51 -11.62 2.20 44.68
N ALA A 52 -12.35 3.08 43.98
CA ALA A 52 -12.96 2.75 42.68
C ALA A 52 -11.96 2.68 41.50
N PHE A 53 -10.94 3.53 41.47
CA PHE A 53 -10.03 3.66 40.31
C PHE A 53 -8.56 3.33 40.64
N ASN A 54 -8.24 2.92 41.83
CA ASN A 54 -6.88 2.61 42.32
C ASN A 54 -5.86 3.73 41.94
N THR A 55 -6.28 4.99 42.07
CA THR A 55 -5.47 6.13 41.60
C THR A 55 -4.87 6.86 42.83
N LYS A 56 -3.56 7.11 42.76
CA LYS A 56 -2.86 7.82 43.88
C LYS A 56 -3.33 9.27 43.99
N ARG A 57 -3.37 9.80 45.22
CA ARG A 57 -3.72 11.20 45.50
C ARG A 57 -2.92 12.20 44.68
N SER A 58 -1.59 12.02 44.60
CA SER A 58 -0.70 12.89 43.82
C SER A 58 -1.07 12.96 42.35
N THR A 59 -1.49 11.83 41.76
CA THR A 59 -1.90 11.75 40.36
C THR A 59 -3.19 12.51 40.07
N LEU A 60 -4.16 12.44 41.01
CA LEU A 60 -5.42 13.18 40.91
C LEU A 60 -5.18 14.70 40.94
N TYR A 61 -4.35 15.17 41.90
CA TYR A 61 -3.99 16.57 41.98
C TYR A 61 -3.19 17.05 40.76
N GLU A 62 -2.31 16.22 40.21
CA GLU A 62 -1.58 16.54 39.00
C GLU A 62 -2.53 16.70 37.81
N TRP A 63 -3.47 15.78 37.60
CA TRP A 63 -4.46 15.89 36.53
C TRP A 63 -5.37 17.11 36.70
N GLN A 64 -5.79 17.41 37.93
CA GLN A 64 -6.57 18.61 38.21
C GLN A 64 -5.79 19.88 37.90
N ARG A 65 -4.49 19.95 38.27
CA ARG A 65 -3.60 21.06 37.95
C ARG A 65 -3.45 21.24 36.45
N ARG A 66 -3.26 20.14 35.72
CA ARG A 66 -3.15 20.20 34.24
C ARG A 66 -4.44 20.71 33.61
N LEU A 67 -5.59 20.28 34.09
CA LEU A 67 -6.88 20.72 33.58
C LEU A 67 -7.11 22.20 33.87
N ARG A 68 -6.76 22.67 35.09
CA ARG A 68 -6.84 24.08 35.50
C ARG A 68 -5.92 24.95 34.63
N ASN A 69 -4.66 24.59 34.48
CA ASN A 69 -3.68 25.32 33.67
C ASN A 69 -4.06 25.35 32.20
N GLY A 70 -4.83 24.38 31.72
CA GLY A 70 -5.32 24.32 30.34
C GLY A 70 -6.71 24.92 30.15
N ASN A 71 -7.20 25.75 31.09
CA ASN A 71 -8.54 26.36 31.02
C ASN A 71 -9.67 25.35 30.74
N GLY A 72 -9.61 24.18 31.38
CA GLY A 72 -10.62 23.14 31.22
C GLY A 72 -10.54 22.30 29.94
N LYS A 73 -9.54 22.49 29.09
CA LYS A 73 -9.38 21.72 27.84
C LYS A 73 -8.97 20.29 28.15
N LEU A 74 -9.78 19.31 27.71
CA LEU A 74 -9.52 17.87 27.94
C LEU A 74 -8.23 17.36 27.28
N GLU A 75 -7.74 18.06 26.27
CA GLU A 75 -6.47 17.74 25.58
C GLU A 75 -5.27 17.78 26.54
N THR A 76 -5.32 18.59 27.59
CA THR A 76 -4.26 18.72 28.61
C THR A 76 -4.12 17.46 29.45
N LEU A 77 -5.14 16.62 29.47
CA LEU A 77 -5.13 15.32 30.13
C LEU A 77 -4.51 14.22 29.25
N ASN A 78 -4.15 14.50 28.00
CA ASN A 78 -3.46 13.53 27.16
C ASN A 78 -2.15 13.08 27.82
N PRO A 79 -1.76 11.79 27.67
CA PRO A 79 -0.45 11.34 28.12
C PRO A 79 0.66 12.16 27.47
N GLY A 80 1.56 12.71 28.26
CA GLY A 80 2.74 13.41 27.73
C GLY A 80 3.61 12.49 26.89
N LYS A 81 4.39 13.09 26.00
CA LYS A 81 5.42 12.35 25.23
C LYS A 81 6.43 11.78 26.23
N ARG A 82 6.62 10.47 26.24
CA ARG A 82 7.64 9.78 27.07
C ARG A 82 9.06 9.99 26.55
N THR A 83 9.21 10.61 25.39
CA THR A 83 10.52 10.90 24.79
C THR A 83 11.15 12.06 25.58
N PRO A 84 12.43 11.94 26.00
CA PRO A 84 13.14 13.04 26.63
C PRO A 84 13.09 14.30 25.77
N GLN A 85 12.82 15.47 26.38
CA GLN A 85 12.76 16.74 25.67
C GLN A 85 14.13 17.10 25.09
N THR A 86 15.19 16.75 25.80
CA THR A 86 16.56 16.97 25.37
C THR A 86 17.20 15.61 25.08
N LYS A 87 17.47 15.31 23.83
CA LYS A 87 18.29 14.16 23.44
C LYS A 87 19.75 14.60 23.45
N ARG A 88 20.57 13.99 24.32
CA ARG A 88 22.03 14.17 24.22
C ARG A 88 22.47 13.68 22.84
N LYS A 89 22.89 14.61 21.97
CA LYS A 89 23.59 14.29 20.73
C LYS A 89 25.06 14.30 21.06
N ARG A 90 25.72 13.13 20.94
CA ARG A 90 27.17 13.10 20.98
C ARG A 90 27.69 13.78 19.72
N ILE A 91 28.46 14.82 19.88
CA ILE A 91 29.08 15.55 18.77
C ILE A 91 30.45 14.87 18.57
N TRP A 92 30.60 14.27 17.40
CA TRP A 92 31.88 13.68 16.99
C TRP A 92 32.80 14.77 16.42
N LYS A 93 34.09 14.57 16.51
CA LYS A 93 35.09 15.46 15.92
C LYS A 93 34.84 15.58 14.41
N PHE A 94 35.03 16.77 13.89
CA PHE A 94 34.79 17.07 12.48
C PHE A 94 35.68 16.18 11.58
N GLU A 95 36.92 15.93 11.98
CA GLU A 95 37.88 15.14 11.24
C GLU A 95 37.43 13.68 11.10
N ILE A 96 36.81 13.11 12.13
CA ILE A 96 36.24 11.75 12.07
C ILE A 96 35.09 11.69 11.04
N ILE A 97 34.24 12.72 11.05
CA ILE A 97 33.11 12.79 10.09
C ILE A 97 33.67 12.97 8.67
N GLN A 98 34.69 13.78 8.50
CA GLN A 98 35.34 14.00 7.23
C GLN A 98 36.00 12.74 6.68
N MET A 99 36.75 12.00 7.51
CA MET A 99 37.38 10.73 7.14
C MET A 99 36.33 9.69 6.69
N ILE A 100 35.19 9.59 7.41
CA ILE A 100 34.07 8.72 6.99
C ILE A 100 33.51 9.13 5.61
N LYS A 101 33.43 10.42 5.32
CA LYS A 101 32.97 10.92 4.01
C LYS A 101 33.98 10.62 2.91
N GLU A 102 35.27 10.79 3.19
CA GLU A 102 36.36 10.50 2.26
C GLU A 102 36.41 9.02 1.88
N LEU A 103 36.37 8.12 2.86
CA LEU A 103 36.27 6.68 2.63
C LEU A 103 35.06 6.31 1.78
N ARG A 104 33.93 6.96 2.00
CA ARG A 104 32.72 6.76 1.20
C ARG A 104 32.77 7.35 -0.20
N THR A 105 33.62 8.36 -0.41
CA THR A 105 33.86 8.96 -1.72
C THR A 105 34.81 8.11 -2.55
N GLN A 106 35.88 7.61 -1.94
CA GLN A 106 36.85 6.73 -2.56
C GLN A 106 36.23 5.35 -2.87
N HIS A 107 35.47 4.79 -1.92
CA HIS A 107 34.82 3.49 -2.00
C HIS A 107 33.29 3.62 -1.87
N PRO A 108 32.57 3.94 -2.96
CA PRO A 108 31.11 4.12 -2.93
C PRO A 108 30.39 2.90 -2.37
N ASN A 109 29.50 3.13 -1.42
CA ASN A 109 28.71 2.09 -0.72
C ASN A 109 29.50 1.19 0.24
N LEU A 110 30.71 1.56 0.64
CA LEU A 110 31.43 0.88 1.71
C LEU A 110 30.55 0.78 2.97
N GLY A 111 30.43 -0.40 3.55
CA GLY A 111 29.61 -0.68 4.72
C GLY A 111 30.16 -0.04 5.99
N LYS A 112 29.30 0.16 6.98
CA LYS A 112 29.68 0.75 8.27
C LYS A 112 30.70 -0.09 9.06
N ASP A 113 30.61 -1.40 8.92
CA ASP A 113 31.53 -2.41 9.45
C ASP A 113 32.93 -2.24 8.89
N LYS A 114 33.09 -2.22 7.58
CA LYS A 114 34.38 -2.04 6.89
C LYS A 114 34.95 -0.65 7.09
N ILE A 115 34.09 0.39 7.22
CA ILE A 115 34.56 1.73 7.57
C ILE A 115 35.12 1.73 9.01
N TYR A 116 34.54 0.96 9.93
CA TYR A 116 35.06 0.84 11.28
C TYR A 116 36.43 0.25 11.29
N ASP A 117 36.68 -0.81 10.52
CA ASP A 117 37.98 -1.50 10.43
C ASP A 117 39.11 -0.56 9.96
N GLU A 118 38.81 0.40 9.07
CA GLU A 118 39.78 1.41 8.60
C GLU A 118 39.87 2.63 9.53
N LEU A 119 38.78 2.99 10.17
CA LEU A 119 38.68 4.20 11.00
C LEU A 119 39.28 3.97 12.40
N GLU A 120 39.16 2.76 12.95
CA GLU A 120 39.63 2.43 14.30
C GLU A 120 41.14 2.60 14.46
N PRO A 121 42.04 2.04 13.59
CA PRO A 121 43.47 2.28 13.65
C PRO A 121 43.82 3.76 13.52
N TRP A 122 43.14 4.46 12.58
CA TRP A 122 43.36 5.87 12.33
C TRP A 122 42.99 6.77 13.55
N CYS A 123 41.91 6.42 14.26
CA CYS A 123 41.56 7.07 15.52
C CYS A 123 42.53 6.76 16.64
N ARG A 124 42.99 5.52 16.75
CA ARG A 124 43.95 5.05 17.77
C ARG A 124 45.28 5.77 17.67
N GLU A 125 45.84 5.95 16.48
CA GLU A 125 47.06 6.72 16.25
C GLU A 125 46.98 8.15 16.76
N ARG A 126 45.79 8.74 16.80
CA ARG A 126 45.53 10.13 17.23
C ARG A 126 45.02 10.22 18.68
N GLY A 127 44.96 9.11 19.40
CA GLY A 127 44.41 9.06 20.75
C GLY A 127 42.91 9.46 20.81
N TRP A 128 42.18 9.21 19.76
CA TRP A 128 40.73 9.57 19.69
C TRP A 128 39.85 8.34 19.86
N GLU A 129 38.68 8.57 20.48
CA GLU A 129 37.68 7.53 20.59
C GLU A 129 37.02 7.31 19.21
N CYS A 130 37.04 6.06 18.75
CA CYS A 130 36.37 5.68 17.49
C CYS A 130 34.85 5.51 17.68
N PRO A 131 34.03 6.03 16.77
CA PRO A 131 32.60 5.78 16.80
C PRO A 131 32.26 4.31 16.53
N SER A 132 31.31 3.73 17.27
CA SER A 132 30.83 2.38 16.99
C SER A 132 30.20 2.28 15.58
N GLU A 133 30.17 1.09 14.99
CA GLU A 133 29.56 0.83 13.68
C GLU A 133 28.15 1.41 13.55
N SER A 134 27.34 1.28 14.63
CA SER A 134 25.99 1.85 14.65
C SER A 134 25.98 3.36 14.53
N THR A 135 26.99 4.02 15.13
CA THR A 135 27.17 5.48 15.07
C THR A 135 27.68 5.91 13.70
N ILE A 136 28.64 5.17 13.13
CA ILE A 136 29.11 5.38 11.75
C ILE A 136 27.93 5.30 10.77
N GLY A 137 27.05 4.29 10.92
CA GLY A 137 25.84 4.18 10.11
C GLY A 137 24.87 5.38 10.23
N ARG A 138 24.77 6.01 11.42
CA ARG A 138 24.01 7.24 11.62
C ARG A 138 24.67 8.44 10.97
N ILE A 139 25.99 8.59 11.11
CA ILE A 139 26.79 9.66 10.48
C ILE A 139 26.61 9.60 8.96
N ILE A 140 26.75 8.40 8.36
CA ILE A 140 26.55 8.20 6.92
C ILE A 140 25.13 8.59 6.50
N LYS A 141 24.11 8.23 7.28
CA LYS A 141 22.73 8.56 6.99
C LYS A 141 22.48 10.08 7.02
N ASP A 142 23.07 10.77 8.00
CA ASP A 142 22.94 12.22 8.16
C ASP A 142 23.74 12.97 7.07
N ALA A 143 24.82 12.38 6.55
CA ALA A 143 25.67 12.94 5.50
C ALA A 143 25.16 12.76 4.06
N GLY A 144 23.98 12.18 3.83
CA GLY A 144 23.41 12.04 2.49
C GLY A 144 22.82 10.67 2.15
N GLY A 145 22.90 9.73 3.07
CA GLY A 145 22.25 8.44 2.98
C GLY A 145 23.18 7.23 2.88
N LEU A 146 22.61 6.07 3.23
CA LEU A 146 23.36 4.80 3.37
C LEU A 146 23.81 4.20 2.03
N ARG A 147 23.16 4.56 0.92
CA ARG A 147 23.46 3.97 -0.39
C ARG A 147 23.54 5.01 -1.47
N ILE A 148 24.66 5.02 -2.18
CA ILE A 148 24.90 5.86 -3.34
C ILE A 148 24.59 5.02 -4.58
N TYR A 149 23.74 5.53 -5.46
CA TYR A 149 23.45 4.89 -6.73
C TYR A 149 24.20 5.62 -7.83
N PRO A 150 24.92 4.90 -8.73
CA PRO A 150 25.55 5.53 -9.87
C PRO A 150 24.51 6.22 -10.73
N GLN A 151 24.86 7.37 -11.29
CA GLN A 151 24.00 8.06 -12.22
C GLN A 151 23.83 7.21 -13.48
N LYS A 152 22.59 6.89 -13.81
CA LYS A 152 22.30 6.20 -15.08
C LYS A 152 22.46 7.20 -16.22
N VAL A 153 23.39 6.91 -17.10
CA VAL A 153 23.67 7.70 -18.31
C VAL A 153 22.93 7.07 -19.49
N SER A 154 22.38 7.88 -20.39
CA SER A 154 21.81 7.39 -21.64
C SER A 154 22.94 6.98 -22.59
N HIS A 155 22.60 6.24 -23.66
CA HIS A 155 23.55 5.90 -24.74
C HIS A 155 24.30 7.15 -25.30
N PHE A 156 23.65 8.30 -25.26
CA PHE A 156 24.21 9.60 -25.70
C PHE A 156 24.87 10.40 -24.55
N GLY A 157 25.32 9.79 -23.47
CA GLY A 157 26.01 10.47 -22.37
C GLY A 157 25.13 11.37 -21.50
N LYS A 158 23.82 11.51 -21.75
CA LYS A 158 22.93 12.33 -20.94
C LYS A 158 22.53 11.65 -19.64
N VAL A 159 22.70 12.33 -18.51
CA VAL A 159 22.29 11.83 -17.20
C VAL A 159 20.77 11.66 -17.13
N LYS A 160 20.31 10.42 -16.94
CA LYS A 160 18.89 10.12 -16.73
C LYS A 160 18.50 10.44 -15.29
N LYS A 161 17.80 11.54 -15.07
CA LYS A 161 17.14 11.78 -13.78
C LYS A 161 16.03 10.75 -13.59
N LEU A 162 16.23 9.79 -12.69
CA LEU A 162 15.20 8.80 -12.32
C LEU A 162 14.09 9.54 -11.56
N LYS A 163 13.06 10.00 -12.26
CA LYS A 163 11.79 10.37 -11.63
C LYS A 163 11.15 9.08 -11.11
N ARG A 164 11.26 8.81 -9.82
CA ARG A 164 10.49 7.73 -9.18
C ARG A 164 9.03 8.16 -9.15
N VAL A 165 8.23 7.67 -10.08
CA VAL A 165 6.77 7.82 -10.02
C VAL A 165 6.30 7.03 -8.80
N LYS A 166 5.67 7.71 -7.84
CA LYS A 166 5.10 7.08 -6.65
C LYS A 166 3.91 6.23 -7.08
N LYS A 167 4.08 4.90 -7.05
CA LYS A 167 3.01 3.96 -7.39
C LYS A 167 1.95 3.96 -6.29
N LEU A 168 0.69 4.06 -6.69
CA LEU A 168 -0.43 3.92 -5.77
C LEU A 168 -0.52 2.47 -5.30
N ARG A 169 -0.89 2.28 -4.04
CA ARG A 169 -1.02 0.96 -3.41
C ARG A 169 -2.43 0.76 -2.90
N LYS A 170 -2.94 -0.48 -3.00
CA LYS A 170 -4.22 -0.85 -2.42
C LYS A 170 -4.18 -0.63 -0.90
N PRO A 171 -5.17 0.05 -0.29
CA PRO A 171 -5.32 0.11 1.17
C PRO A 171 -5.46 -1.30 1.76
N LYS A 172 -4.90 -1.54 2.97
CA LYS A 172 -4.92 -2.88 3.59
C LYS A 172 -6.34 -3.39 3.84
N ASP A 173 -7.21 -2.51 4.28
CA ASP A 173 -8.58 -2.83 4.71
C ASP A 173 -9.61 -2.64 3.59
N PHE A 174 -9.17 -2.55 2.33
CA PHE A 174 -10.07 -2.36 1.20
C PHE A 174 -10.77 -3.67 0.82
N ILE A 175 -12.09 -3.68 0.92
CA ILE A 175 -12.97 -4.79 0.53
C ILE A 175 -13.84 -4.35 -0.65
N PRO A 176 -13.84 -5.08 -1.78
CA PRO A 176 -14.75 -4.81 -2.89
C PRO A 176 -16.22 -4.99 -2.46
N GLN A 177 -17.09 -4.07 -2.85
CA GLN A 177 -18.50 -4.05 -2.42
C GLN A 177 -19.50 -4.34 -3.53
N TYR A 178 -19.08 -4.26 -4.80
CA TYR A 178 -19.93 -4.48 -5.96
C TYR A 178 -19.09 -4.94 -7.16
N PRO A 179 -19.71 -5.52 -8.21
CA PRO A 179 -19.00 -5.92 -9.43
C PRO A 179 -18.30 -4.74 -10.10
N GLY A 180 -17.05 -4.91 -10.50
CA GLY A 180 -16.22 -3.84 -11.09
C GLY A 180 -15.59 -2.88 -10.06
N HIS A 181 -15.87 -3.02 -8.75
CA HIS A 181 -15.25 -2.15 -7.75
C HIS A 181 -13.73 -2.34 -7.68
N LEU A 182 -13.26 -3.59 -7.71
CA LEU A 182 -11.84 -3.93 -7.80
C LEU A 182 -11.65 -5.15 -8.70
N VAL A 183 -10.85 -4.97 -9.72
CA VAL A 183 -10.43 -6.05 -10.62
C VAL A 183 -8.93 -6.28 -10.52
N ALA A 184 -8.49 -7.50 -10.76
CA ALA A 184 -7.08 -7.87 -10.76
C ALA A 184 -6.66 -8.36 -12.14
N LEU A 185 -5.48 -7.93 -12.59
CA LEU A 185 -4.81 -8.44 -13.79
C LEU A 185 -3.45 -9.02 -13.41
N ASP A 186 -3.08 -10.06 -14.14
CA ASP A 186 -1.78 -10.72 -14.00
C ASP A 186 -1.39 -11.38 -15.33
N THR A 187 -0.16 -11.87 -15.45
CA THR A 187 0.34 -12.53 -16.64
C THR A 187 0.97 -13.87 -16.31
N ILE A 188 0.44 -14.94 -16.88
CA ILE A 188 1.04 -16.27 -16.85
C ILE A 188 2.03 -16.38 -18.01
N VAL A 189 3.25 -16.83 -17.74
CA VAL A 189 4.26 -17.07 -18.78
C VAL A 189 4.40 -18.56 -18.99
N ARG A 190 4.29 -19.00 -20.27
CA ARG A 190 4.55 -20.37 -20.68
C ARG A 190 5.67 -20.39 -21.72
N ILE A 191 6.51 -21.40 -21.66
CA ILE A 191 7.58 -21.64 -22.64
C ILE A 191 7.27 -22.95 -23.35
N VAL A 192 6.99 -22.84 -24.64
CA VAL A 192 6.69 -24.01 -25.49
C VAL A 192 7.66 -23.98 -26.68
N MET A 193 8.42 -25.05 -26.85
CA MET A 193 9.46 -25.16 -27.88
C MET A 193 10.39 -23.93 -27.96
N GLY A 194 10.84 -23.43 -26.79
CA GLY A 194 11.72 -22.25 -26.68
C GLY A 194 11.05 -20.90 -26.91
N ARG A 195 9.77 -20.85 -27.29
CA ARG A 195 9.01 -19.62 -27.46
C ARG A 195 8.27 -19.25 -26.18
N ARG A 196 8.32 -17.97 -25.80
CA ARG A 196 7.56 -17.45 -24.67
C ARG A 196 6.18 -17.01 -25.12
N ILE A 197 5.15 -17.55 -24.48
CA ILE A 197 3.76 -17.16 -24.66
C ILE A 197 3.27 -16.56 -23.36
N TYR A 198 2.52 -15.50 -23.45
CA TYR A 198 1.99 -14.75 -22.31
C TYR A 198 0.47 -14.88 -22.31
N ILE A 199 -0.10 -15.33 -21.19
CA ILE A 199 -1.54 -15.40 -21.02
C ILE A 199 -1.90 -14.33 -20.01
N ILE A 200 -2.47 -13.24 -20.49
CA ILE A 200 -2.93 -12.13 -19.66
C ILE A 200 -4.28 -12.54 -19.06
N THR A 201 -4.43 -12.44 -17.77
CA THR A 201 -5.61 -12.85 -17.01
C THR A 201 -6.27 -11.65 -16.34
N PHE A 202 -7.58 -11.68 -16.22
CA PHE A 202 -8.42 -10.71 -15.55
C PHE A 202 -9.40 -11.43 -14.63
N VAL A 203 -9.61 -10.90 -13.45
CA VAL A 203 -10.63 -11.39 -12.51
C VAL A 203 -11.29 -10.21 -11.79
N ASP A 204 -12.62 -10.16 -11.79
CA ASP A 204 -13.36 -9.29 -10.88
C ASP A 204 -13.37 -9.91 -9.49
N ILE A 205 -12.85 -9.18 -8.50
CA ILE A 205 -12.67 -9.72 -7.15
C ILE A 205 -14.00 -9.90 -6.41
N TYR A 206 -15.04 -9.22 -6.80
CA TYR A 206 -16.36 -9.36 -6.18
C TYR A 206 -17.14 -10.55 -6.75
N SER A 207 -17.35 -10.57 -8.07
CA SER A 207 -18.18 -11.57 -8.74
C SER A 207 -17.45 -12.83 -9.22
N ARG A 208 -16.11 -12.83 -9.22
CA ARG A 208 -15.25 -13.89 -9.78
C ARG A 208 -15.36 -14.06 -11.30
N VAL A 209 -16.05 -13.17 -12.00
CA VAL A 209 -16.03 -13.17 -13.46
C VAL A 209 -14.59 -13.01 -13.94
N ALA A 210 -14.18 -13.85 -14.86
CA ALA A 210 -12.80 -13.91 -15.32
C ALA A 210 -12.70 -13.94 -16.85
N PHE A 211 -11.63 -13.35 -17.34
CA PHE A 211 -11.22 -13.37 -18.74
C PHE A 211 -9.72 -13.69 -18.85
N ALA A 212 -9.32 -14.26 -19.96
CA ALA A 212 -7.91 -14.50 -20.27
C ALA A 212 -7.68 -14.45 -21.77
N TYR A 213 -6.46 -14.11 -22.17
CA TYR A 213 -6.07 -14.04 -23.57
C TYR A 213 -4.58 -14.36 -23.72
N ALA A 214 -4.27 -15.28 -24.63
CA ALA A 214 -2.89 -15.66 -24.94
C ALA A 214 -2.31 -14.78 -26.06
N THR A 215 -1.08 -14.33 -25.88
CA THR A 215 -0.35 -13.50 -26.86
C THR A 215 1.13 -13.84 -26.86
N THR A 216 1.79 -13.60 -27.96
CA THR A 216 3.26 -13.71 -28.07
C THR A 216 3.98 -12.44 -27.60
N SER A 217 3.23 -11.36 -27.37
CA SER A 217 3.78 -10.05 -26.99
C SER A 217 3.67 -9.77 -25.50
N HIS A 218 4.79 -9.42 -24.85
CA HIS A 218 4.85 -8.91 -23.48
C HIS A 218 4.81 -7.37 -23.42
N ALA A 219 4.43 -6.72 -24.50
CA ALA A 219 4.39 -5.27 -24.58
C ALA A 219 3.19 -4.70 -23.81
N SER A 220 3.37 -3.52 -23.21
CA SER A 220 2.29 -2.83 -22.51
C SER A 220 1.09 -2.47 -23.40
N LYS A 221 1.27 -2.46 -24.73
CA LYS A 221 0.19 -2.31 -25.68
C LYS A 221 -0.72 -3.53 -25.69
N ALA A 222 -0.16 -4.75 -25.68
CA ALA A 222 -0.97 -5.98 -25.65
C ALA A 222 -1.86 -6.05 -24.39
N ALA A 223 -1.35 -5.64 -23.23
CA ALA A 223 -2.15 -5.55 -22.02
C ALA A 223 -3.25 -4.46 -22.12
N ALA A 224 -2.96 -3.34 -22.77
CA ALA A 224 -3.94 -2.28 -23.02
C ALA A 224 -5.06 -2.75 -23.97
N ASP A 225 -4.69 -3.39 -25.06
CA ASP A 225 -5.64 -3.93 -26.06
C ASP A 225 -6.56 -4.99 -25.41
N PHE A 226 -5.99 -5.88 -24.61
CA PHE A 226 -6.76 -6.85 -23.82
C PHE A 226 -7.72 -6.16 -22.85
N PHE A 227 -7.30 -5.12 -22.16
CA PHE A 227 -8.17 -4.37 -21.23
C PHE A 227 -9.33 -3.69 -21.97
N ILE A 228 -9.10 -3.15 -23.18
CA ILE A 228 -10.16 -2.58 -24.02
C ILE A 228 -11.17 -3.65 -24.43
N LEU A 229 -10.74 -4.87 -24.75
CA LEU A 229 -11.64 -5.99 -25.07
C LEU A 229 -12.49 -6.36 -23.85
N ILE A 230 -11.88 -6.44 -22.68
CA ILE A 230 -12.61 -6.75 -21.43
C ILE A 230 -13.69 -5.72 -21.15
N GLN A 231 -13.41 -4.42 -21.32
CA GLN A 231 -14.41 -3.38 -21.07
C GLN A 231 -15.64 -3.48 -21.96
N LYS A 232 -15.51 -4.08 -23.15
CA LYS A 232 -16.66 -4.36 -24.04
C LYS A 232 -17.44 -5.58 -23.58
N ALA A 233 -16.77 -6.57 -22.96
CA ALA A 233 -17.37 -7.83 -22.54
C ALA A 233 -17.88 -7.81 -21.09
N PHE A 234 -17.27 -7.03 -20.22
CA PHE A 234 -17.63 -6.92 -18.81
C PHE A 234 -18.65 -5.80 -18.60
N PRO A 235 -19.86 -6.09 -18.10
CA PRO A 235 -20.98 -5.13 -18.14
C PRO A 235 -20.91 -4.05 -17.05
N TYR A 236 -19.87 -4.03 -16.24
CA TYR A 236 -19.73 -3.09 -15.12
C TYR A 236 -18.57 -2.13 -15.32
N LYS A 237 -18.75 -0.89 -14.87
CA LYS A 237 -17.68 0.09 -14.85
C LYS A 237 -16.61 -0.30 -13.85
N ILE A 238 -15.37 -0.41 -14.31
CA ILE A 238 -14.21 -0.72 -13.48
C ILE A 238 -13.74 0.55 -12.77
N LYS A 239 -13.66 0.52 -11.42
CA LYS A 239 -13.20 1.65 -10.61
C LYS A 239 -11.73 1.54 -10.22
N TYR A 240 -11.34 0.40 -9.69
CA TYR A 240 -9.97 0.13 -9.28
C TYR A 240 -9.44 -1.11 -10.00
N LEU A 241 -8.19 -1.05 -10.37
CA LEU A 241 -7.49 -2.17 -10.98
C LEU A 241 -6.17 -2.39 -10.23
N ILE A 242 -5.89 -3.65 -9.87
CA ILE A 242 -4.65 -4.04 -9.20
C ILE A 242 -3.83 -4.95 -10.11
N THR A 243 -2.52 -4.65 -10.23
CA THR A 243 -1.55 -5.51 -10.91
C THR A 243 -0.32 -5.67 -10.02
N ASP A 244 0.56 -6.54 -10.44
CA ASP A 244 1.93 -6.56 -9.95
C ASP A 244 2.74 -5.35 -10.49
N ASN A 245 4.08 -5.42 -10.41
CA ASN A 245 4.96 -4.37 -10.92
C ASN A 245 5.53 -4.70 -12.31
N GLY A 246 4.90 -5.59 -13.05
CA GLY A 246 5.32 -6.01 -14.39
C GLY A 246 5.45 -4.84 -15.37
N SER A 247 6.36 -4.97 -16.34
CA SER A 247 6.60 -3.92 -17.34
C SER A 247 5.44 -3.76 -18.32
N GLU A 248 4.68 -4.83 -18.54
CA GLU A 248 3.48 -4.88 -19.38
C GLU A 248 2.35 -4.00 -18.83
N PHE A 249 2.30 -3.76 -17.52
CA PHE A 249 1.30 -2.90 -16.89
C PHE A 249 1.73 -1.43 -16.75
N MET A 250 2.78 -1.02 -17.50
CA MET A 250 3.29 0.36 -17.52
C MET A 250 2.92 1.08 -18.83
N LYS A 251 3.47 2.26 -19.05
CA LYS A 251 3.34 3.05 -20.30
C LYS A 251 1.90 3.01 -20.89
N HIS A 252 1.73 2.40 -22.07
CA HIS A 252 0.46 2.36 -22.82
C HIS A 252 -0.71 1.81 -21.98
N PHE A 253 -0.48 0.78 -21.18
CA PHE A 253 -1.50 0.26 -20.28
C PHE A 253 -1.92 1.31 -19.24
N SER A 254 -0.94 1.98 -18.62
CA SER A 254 -1.24 3.04 -17.62
C SER A 254 -1.90 4.27 -18.25
N GLU A 255 -1.58 4.58 -19.51
CA GLU A 255 -2.23 5.66 -20.29
C GLU A 255 -3.68 5.30 -20.57
N GLU A 256 -3.95 4.07 -20.98
CA GLU A 256 -5.31 3.58 -21.22
C GLU A 256 -6.16 3.63 -19.95
N LEU A 257 -5.65 3.14 -18.81
CA LEU A 257 -6.36 3.22 -17.54
C LEU A 257 -6.70 4.66 -17.14
N LYS A 258 -5.81 5.61 -17.39
CA LYS A 258 -6.07 7.04 -17.16
C LYS A 258 -7.16 7.58 -18.07
N ARG A 259 -7.14 7.19 -19.36
CA ARG A 259 -8.18 7.57 -20.33
C ARG A 259 -9.55 7.09 -19.90
N GLN A 260 -9.62 5.90 -19.33
CA GLN A 260 -10.86 5.27 -18.83
C GLN A 260 -11.20 5.67 -17.38
N HIS A 261 -10.42 6.58 -16.77
CA HIS A 261 -10.60 7.00 -15.38
C HIS A 261 -10.51 5.86 -14.34
N VAL A 262 -9.77 4.79 -14.64
CA VAL A 262 -9.54 3.66 -13.74
C VAL A 262 -8.32 3.93 -12.85
N ILE A 263 -8.48 3.76 -11.56
CA ILE A 263 -7.40 3.97 -10.60
C ILE A 263 -6.53 2.71 -10.53
N HIS A 264 -5.26 2.84 -10.92
CA HIS A 264 -4.30 1.74 -10.95
C HIS A 264 -3.58 1.59 -9.61
N TRP A 265 -3.76 0.46 -8.95
CA TRP A 265 -3.00 0.05 -7.78
C TRP A 265 -1.96 -1.01 -8.14
N HIS A 266 -0.82 -0.95 -7.48
CA HIS A 266 0.23 -1.95 -7.61
C HIS A 266 0.38 -2.75 -6.31
N THR A 267 0.70 -4.03 -6.40
CA THR A 267 1.03 -4.85 -5.23
C THR A 267 2.34 -4.41 -4.59
N TYR A 268 2.49 -4.63 -3.27
CA TYR A 268 3.78 -4.48 -2.63
C TYR A 268 4.73 -5.60 -3.09
N PRO A 269 6.02 -5.31 -3.28
CA PRO A 269 7.00 -6.35 -3.56
C PRO A 269 6.97 -7.42 -2.46
N ARG A 270 7.02 -8.70 -2.85
CA ARG A 270 7.00 -9.86 -1.94
C ARG A 270 5.76 -9.94 -1.04
N CYS A 271 4.60 -9.48 -1.52
CA CYS A 271 3.34 -9.55 -0.79
C CYS A 271 2.25 -10.25 -1.63
N PRO A 272 2.30 -11.60 -1.80
CA PRO A 272 1.37 -12.34 -2.64
C PRO A 272 -0.09 -12.21 -2.19
N LYS A 273 -0.36 -12.08 -0.89
CA LYS A 273 -1.72 -11.92 -0.35
C LYS A 273 -2.54 -10.78 -0.98
N MET A 274 -1.90 -9.79 -1.61
CA MET A 274 -2.60 -8.67 -2.25
C MET A 274 -3.27 -9.04 -3.58
N ASN A 275 -2.78 -10.08 -4.27
CA ASN A 275 -3.32 -10.57 -5.55
C ASN A 275 -3.83 -12.01 -5.48
N ALA A 276 -4.14 -12.50 -4.29
CA ALA A 276 -4.50 -13.90 -4.03
C ALA A 276 -5.66 -14.42 -4.90
N HIS A 277 -6.61 -13.54 -5.29
CA HIS A 277 -7.71 -13.93 -6.15
C HIS A 277 -7.27 -14.18 -7.60
N CYS A 278 -6.36 -13.34 -8.13
CA CYS A 278 -5.79 -13.55 -9.45
C CYS A 278 -4.86 -14.78 -9.47
N GLU A 279 -4.02 -14.93 -8.45
CA GLU A 279 -3.18 -16.12 -8.28
C GLU A 279 -4.01 -17.40 -8.21
N ARG A 280 -5.15 -17.38 -7.50
CA ARG A 280 -6.06 -18.53 -7.45
C ARG A 280 -6.68 -18.83 -8.81
N PHE A 281 -7.12 -17.79 -9.54
CA PHE A 281 -7.63 -17.97 -10.89
C PHE A 281 -6.55 -18.48 -11.84
N ASN A 282 -5.33 -17.92 -11.77
CA ASN A 282 -4.19 -18.35 -12.57
C ASN A 282 -3.87 -19.83 -12.34
N ARG A 283 -3.93 -20.30 -11.09
CA ARG A 283 -3.79 -21.73 -10.81
C ARG A 283 -4.92 -22.53 -11.43
N THR A 284 -6.16 -22.12 -11.23
CA THR A 284 -7.33 -22.83 -11.74
C THR A 284 -7.29 -22.98 -13.26
N ILE A 285 -7.04 -21.89 -14.00
CA ILE A 285 -6.98 -21.92 -15.47
C ILE A 285 -5.80 -22.76 -15.99
N GLN A 286 -4.68 -22.79 -15.25
CA GLN A 286 -3.54 -23.63 -15.60
C GLN A 286 -3.90 -25.11 -15.42
N GLU A 287 -4.40 -25.51 -14.26
CA GLU A 287 -4.75 -26.87 -13.91
C GLU A 287 -5.92 -27.42 -14.73
N GLU A 288 -6.93 -26.60 -15.03
CA GLU A 288 -8.16 -27.05 -15.70
C GLU A 288 -8.13 -26.90 -17.23
N PHE A 289 -7.23 -26.05 -17.79
CA PHE A 289 -7.23 -25.79 -19.22
C PHE A 289 -5.84 -25.71 -19.85
N VAL A 290 -4.97 -24.81 -19.38
CA VAL A 290 -3.70 -24.49 -20.09
C VAL A 290 -2.78 -25.71 -20.20
N ASP A 291 -2.67 -26.50 -19.14
CA ASP A 291 -1.75 -27.65 -19.10
C ASP A 291 -2.21 -28.76 -20.07
N PHE A 292 -3.52 -28.89 -20.34
CA PHE A 292 -4.07 -29.83 -21.30
C PHE A 292 -3.98 -29.35 -22.76
N HIS A 293 -3.91 -28.02 -22.97
CA HIS A 293 -3.86 -27.40 -24.30
C HIS A 293 -2.51 -26.77 -24.62
N ALA A 294 -1.47 -27.11 -23.84
CA ALA A 294 -0.14 -26.51 -23.98
C ALA A 294 0.45 -26.63 -25.41
N HIS A 295 0.14 -27.73 -26.12
CA HIS A 295 0.56 -27.94 -27.50
C HIS A 295 -0.04 -26.93 -28.49
N GLN A 296 -1.23 -26.40 -28.21
CA GLN A 296 -1.91 -25.39 -29.03
C GLN A 296 -1.36 -23.97 -28.84
N LEU A 297 -0.58 -23.71 -27.77
CA LEU A 297 0.00 -22.38 -27.50
C LEU A 297 0.90 -21.87 -28.62
N LEU A 298 1.40 -22.74 -29.50
CA LEU A 298 2.17 -22.33 -30.66
C LEU A 298 1.32 -21.59 -31.71
N ASN A 299 0.01 -21.85 -31.75
CA ASN A 299 -0.98 -21.11 -32.52
C ASN A 299 -1.94 -20.43 -31.56
N THR A 300 -1.64 -19.17 -31.22
CA THR A 300 -2.41 -18.40 -30.23
C THR A 300 -3.87 -18.20 -30.64
N ASP A 301 -4.22 -18.24 -31.92
CA ASP A 301 -5.59 -18.02 -32.40
C ASP A 301 -6.47 -19.26 -32.08
N ILE A 302 -5.95 -20.47 -32.38
CA ILE A 302 -6.63 -21.73 -32.04
C ILE A 302 -6.74 -21.84 -30.52
N PHE A 303 -5.65 -21.57 -29.80
CA PHE A 303 -5.66 -21.62 -28.34
C PHE A 303 -6.69 -20.65 -27.73
N ASN A 304 -6.76 -19.41 -28.24
CA ASN A 304 -7.69 -18.40 -27.74
C ASN A 304 -9.15 -18.75 -28.05
N ALA A 305 -9.45 -19.43 -29.14
CA ALA A 305 -10.79 -19.93 -29.46
C ALA A 305 -11.25 -20.95 -28.41
N GLU A 306 -10.42 -21.96 -28.12
CA GLU A 306 -10.70 -22.96 -27.10
C GLU A 306 -10.73 -22.36 -25.68
N LEU A 307 -9.81 -21.41 -25.39
CA LEU A 307 -9.80 -20.66 -24.15
C LEU A 307 -11.10 -19.88 -23.95
N ALA A 308 -11.65 -19.29 -24.99
CA ALA A 308 -12.94 -18.58 -24.92
C ALA A 308 -14.10 -19.54 -24.54
N ASN A 309 -14.12 -20.75 -25.12
CA ASN A 309 -15.10 -21.79 -24.76
C ASN A 309 -14.99 -22.20 -23.30
N TYR A 310 -13.74 -22.40 -22.79
CA TYR A 310 -13.50 -22.67 -21.38
C TYR A 310 -13.96 -21.53 -20.47
N LEU A 311 -13.68 -20.28 -20.85
CA LEU A 311 -14.07 -19.10 -20.06
C LEU A 311 -15.58 -18.89 -20.04
N ILE A 312 -16.30 -19.21 -21.12
CA ILE A 312 -17.76 -19.23 -21.15
C ILE A 312 -18.26 -20.26 -20.12
N TRP A 313 -17.74 -21.48 -20.16
CA TRP A 313 -18.10 -22.51 -19.19
C TRP A 313 -17.74 -22.08 -17.76
N TYR A 314 -16.53 -21.54 -17.52
CA TYR A 314 -16.10 -21.05 -16.23
C TYR A 314 -17.04 -20.00 -15.63
N ASN A 315 -17.46 -19.04 -16.44
CA ASN A 315 -18.30 -17.94 -15.98
C ASN A 315 -19.79 -18.35 -15.85
N THR A 316 -20.28 -19.28 -16.67
CA THR A 316 -21.72 -19.61 -16.72
C THR A 316 -22.10 -20.86 -15.95
N LYS A 317 -21.21 -21.86 -15.86
CA LYS A 317 -21.53 -23.19 -15.32
C LYS A 317 -20.66 -23.62 -14.14
N ARG A 318 -19.39 -23.21 -14.12
CA ARG A 318 -18.45 -23.62 -13.06
C ARG A 318 -18.89 -23.06 -11.72
N SER A 319 -19.15 -23.95 -10.75
CA SER A 319 -19.52 -23.54 -9.39
C SER A 319 -18.31 -23.03 -8.60
N HIS A 320 -18.50 -21.99 -7.80
CA HIS A 320 -17.49 -21.38 -6.97
C HIS A 320 -17.87 -21.47 -5.49
N HIS A 321 -17.02 -22.08 -4.67
CA HIS A 321 -17.27 -22.19 -3.24
C HIS A 321 -17.44 -20.82 -2.57
N SER A 322 -16.63 -19.82 -2.98
CA SER A 322 -16.71 -18.45 -2.45
C SER A 322 -17.96 -17.66 -2.88
N LEU A 323 -18.75 -18.19 -3.81
CA LEU A 323 -20.02 -17.62 -4.29
C LEU A 323 -21.22 -18.51 -3.90
N ASN A 324 -21.13 -19.25 -2.80
CA ASN A 324 -22.17 -20.19 -2.35
C ASN A 324 -22.52 -21.27 -3.40
N ARG A 325 -21.48 -21.79 -4.08
CA ARG A 325 -21.60 -22.84 -5.11
C ARG A 325 -22.40 -22.47 -6.35
N VAL A 326 -22.54 -21.20 -6.65
CA VAL A 326 -23.08 -20.74 -7.94
C VAL A 326 -21.97 -20.29 -8.88
N SER A 327 -22.28 -20.18 -10.18
CA SER A 327 -21.34 -19.64 -11.16
C SER A 327 -21.26 -18.11 -11.06
N PRO A 328 -20.17 -17.49 -11.58
CA PRO A 328 -20.03 -16.03 -11.60
C PRO A 328 -21.23 -15.29 -12.21
N PHE A 329 -21.77 -15.76 -13.33
CA PHE A 329 -22.93 -15.13 -13.96
C PHE A 329 -24.24 -15.36 -13.20
N GLN A 330 -24.44 -16.55 -12.61
CA GLN A 330 -25.60 -16.75 -11.72
C GLN A 330 -25.54 -15.82 -10.50
N PHE A 331 -24.33 -15.64 -9.93
CA PHE A 331 -24.12 -14.68 -8.86
C PHE A 331 -24.49 -13.24 -9.28
N LEU A 332 -24.06 -12.80 -10.47
CA LEU A 332 -24.41 -11.48 -11.01
C LEU A 332 -25.92 -11.33 -11.25
N THR A 333 -26.56 -12.36 -11.78
CA THR A 333 -28.04 -12.36 -12.00
C THR A 333 -28.78 -12.19 -10.68
N ASN A 334 -28.35 -12.92 -9.63
CA ASN A 334 -28.92 -12.79 -8.29
C ASN A 334 -28.66 -11.41 -7.68
N TYR A 335 -27.45 -10.86 -7.86
CA TYR A 335 -27.11 -9.51 -7.43
C TYR A 335 -28.04 -8.44 -8.06
N HIS A 336 -28.32 -8.53 -9.37
CA HIS A 336 -29.25 -7.62 -10.05
C HIS A 336 -30.67 -7.76 -9.55
N ARG A 337 -31.16 -8.99 -9.37
CA ARG A 337 -32.50 -9.20 -8.81
C ARG A 337 -32.67 -8.59 -7.43
N GLN A 338 -31.68 -8.73 -6.56
CA GLN A 338 -31.71 -8.12 -5.22
C GLN A 338 -31.66 -6.59 -5.27
N SER A 339 -30.84 -6.01 -6.16
CA SER A 339 -30.76 -4.56 -6.32
C SER A 339 -32.02 -3.95 -6.90
N SER A 340 -32.72 -4.63 -7.83
CA SER A 340 -33.97 -4.17 -8.39
C SER A 340 -35.16 -4.26 -7.41
N LEU A 341 -35.17 -5.26 -6.52
CA LEU A 341 -36.19 -5.38 -5.46
C LEU A 341 -36.03 -4.28 -4.38
N GLY A 342 -34.82 -3.79 -4.13
CA GLY A 342 -34.56 -2.68 -3.20
C GLY A 342 -35.15 -1.33 -3.65
N TRP A 343 -35.38 -1.15 -4.94
CA TRP A 343 -35.99 0.08 -5.49
C TRP A 343 -37.55 0.11 -5.39
N THR A 344 -38.18 -1.04 -5.21
CA THR A 344 -39.63 -1.13 -5.09
C THR A 344 -40.16 -0.85 -3.69
N TYR A 345 -39.33 -0.89 -2.67
CA TYR A 345 -39.71 -0.63 -1.27
C TYR A 345 -39.57 0.84 -0.80
N THR A 346 -39.01 1.74 -1.64
CA THR A 346 -38.83 3.16 -1.28
C THR A 346 -39.92 4.08 -1.89
N LEU A 347 -40.99 3.55 -2.46
CA LEU A 347 -42.11 4.29 -3.03
C LEU A 347 -43.48 3.98 -2.35
N SER A 348 -43.47 3.55 -1.09
CA SER A 348 -44.69 3.42 -0.29
C SER A 348 -44.60 4.27 0.96
#